data_c27566f325e75e6d86a8097027cf5598
#
_entry.id   c27566f325e75e6d86a8097027cf5598
#
_cell.length_a   1.000
_cell.length_b   1.000
_cell.length_c   1.000
_cell.angle_alpha   90.00
_cell.angle_beta   90.00
_cell.angle_gamma   90.00
#
_symmetry.space_group_name_H-M   'P 1'
#
loop_
_entity.id
_entity.type
_entity.pdbx_description
1 polymer ?
#
loop_
_entity_poly.entity_id
_entity_poly.type
_entity_poly.pdbx_seq_one_letter_code
_entity_poly.pdbx_strand_id
1 'polypeptide(L)'
;TAQIKDAYAVADRYRAHGVRVVLGGLHVTARPDEAAQHADAIVIGEGEVTWPEVVADLRAGRLQDRYAANGREFDLAESPMPRFDLLEIDRYNRLTVQTQRGCPWRCEFCASSIRMTPMYTLKPEDRVIAEIREIKRLWPAPFIEFADDNTFVNRRHSKELLRAVAGEGIRWFTETDGA
;
A
#
# COMPACT_ATOMS: atom_id res chain seq x y z
N THR A 1 -12.25 -4.39 -7.21
CA THR A 1 -12.18 -2.94 -6.98
C THR A 1 -12.74 -2.17 -8.19
N ALA A 2 -13.16 -0.91 -7.99
CA ALA A 2 -13.86 -0.15 -9.03
C ALA A 2 -13.03 0.03 -10.32
N GLN A 3 -11.73 0.22 -10.21
CA GLN A 3 -10.83 0.55 -11.33
C GLN A 3 -10.20 -0.68 -12.01
N ILE A 4 -10.58 -1.90 -11.66
CA ILE A 4 -9.87 -3.08 -12.14
C ILE A 4 -10.01 -3.30 -13.66
N LYS A 5 -11.16 -2.96 -14.24
CA LYS A 5 -11.39 -3.09 -15.68
C LYS A 5 -10.45 -2.18 -16.48
N ASP A 6 -10.25 -0.96 -15.99
CA ASP A 6 -9.32 0.00 -16.63
C ASP A 6 -7.88 -0.49 -16.47
N ALA A 7 -7.52 -1.03 -15.29
CA ALA A 7 -6.20 -1.62 -15.06
C ALA A 7 -5.93 -2.79 -16.02
N TYR A 8 -6.89 -3.67 -16.25
CA TYR A 8 -6.76 -4.77 -17.20
C TYR A 8 -6.62 -4.27 -18.65
N ALA A 9 -7.41 -3.28 -19.06
CA ALA A 9 -7.30 -2.69 -20.39
C ALA A 9 -5.91 -2.05 -20.62
N VAL A 10 -5.35 -1.38 -19.60
CA VAL A 10 -3.99 -0.82 -19.66
C VAL A 10 -2.96 -1.95 -19.73
N ALA A 11 -3.07 -2.98 -18.89
CA ALA A 11 -2.19 -4.13 -18.86
C ALA A 11 -2.14 -4.84 -20.24
N ASP A 12 -3.31 -5.15 -20.80
CA ASP A 12 -3.43 -5.81 -22.11
C ASP A 12 -2.80 -4.97 -23.23
N ARG A 13 -2.97 -3.65 -23.16
CA ARG A 13 -2.36 -2.74 -24.14
C ARG A 13 -0.83 -2.75 -24.06
N TYR A 14 -0.25 -2.74 -22.87
CA TYR A 14 1.21 -2.83 -22.71
C TYR A 14 1.74 -4.19 -23.16
N ARG A 15 1.06 -5.29 -22.84
CA ARG A 15 1.43 -6.65 -23.29
C ARG A 15 1.39 -6.76 -24.81
N ALA A 16 0.37 -6.18 -25.45
CA ALA A 16 0.28 -6.15 -26.92
C ALA A 16 1.48 -5.43 -27.59
N HIS A 17 2.16 -4.55 -26.86
CA HIS A 17 3.39 -3.88 -27.31
C HIS A 17 4.68 -4.58 -26.84
N GLY A 18 4.58 -5.81 -26.33
CA GLY A 18 5.73 -6.59 -25.87
C GLY A 18 6.32 -6.16 -24.52
N VAL A 19 5.64 -5.30 -23.77
CA VAL A 19 6.05 -4.90 -22.42
C VAL A 19 5.59 -5.94 -21.42
N ARG A 20 6.49 -6.41 -20.56
CA ARG A 20 6.14 -7.32 -19.47
C ARG A 20 5.30 -6.60 -18.41
N VAL A 21 4.17 -7.20 -18.06
CA VAL A 21 3.22 -6.66 -17.08
C VAL A 21 3.11 -7.57 -15.87
N VAL A 22 3.28 -6.98 -14.69
CA VAL A 22 3.05 -7.64 -13.40
C VAL A 22 1.89 -6.94 -12.70
N LEU A 23 0.89 -7.69 -12.29
CA LEU A 23 -0.26 -7.17 -11.55
C LEU A 23 -0.22 -7.64 -10.09
N GLY A 24 -0.61 -6.76 -9.16
CA GLY A 24 -0.69 -7.04 -7.74
C GLY A 24 -1.78 -6.23 -7.04
N GLY A 25 -1.81 -6.30 -5.73
CA GLY A 25 -2.75 -5.57 -4.87
C GLY A 25 -4.01 -6.35 -4.53
N LEU A 26 -4.94 -5.67 -3.85
CA LEU A 26 -6.10 -6.28 -3.21
C LEU A 26 -6.97 -7.11 -4.16
N HIS A 27 -7.29 -6.57 -5.34
CA HIS A 27 -8.15 -7.29 -6.28
C HIS A 27 -7.46 -8.54 -6.82
N VAL A 28 -6.19 -8.44 -7.19
CA VAL A 28 -5.37 -9.56 -7.68
C VAL A 28 -5.26 -10.67 -6.63
N THR A 29 -5.06 -10.30 -5.38
CA THR A 29 -5.03 -11.25 -4.26
C THR A 29 -6.38 -11.97 -4.06
N ALA A 30 -7.50 -11.25 -4.24
CA ALA A 30 -8.84 -11.82 -4.11
C ALA A 30 -9.28 -12.65 -5.33
N ARG A 31 -8.81 -12.29 -6.53
CA ARG A 31 -9.21 -12.88 -7.81
C ARG A 31 -7.99 -13.19 -8.69
N PRO A 32 -7.06 -14.05 -8.22
CA PRO A 32 -5.80 -14.27 -8.91
C PRO A 32 -5.97 -14.88 -10.31
N ASP A 33 -6.92 -15.80 -10.49
CA ASP A 33 -7.12 -16.46 -11.79
C ASP A 33 -7.70 -15.51 -12.85
N GLU A 34 -8.51 -14.53 -12.43
CA GLU A 34 -9.00 -13.48 -13.30
C GLU A 34 -7.84 -12.55 -13.72
N ALA A 35 -7.05 -12.09 -12.75
CA ALA A 35 -5.93 -11.19 -13.00
C ALA A 35 -4.81 -11.81 -13.87
N ALA A 36 -4.58 -13.10 -13.73
CA ALA A 36 -3.57 -13.83 -14.51
C ALA A 36 -3.83 -13.83 -16.01
N GLN A 37 -5.08 -13.59 -16.45
CA GLN A 37 -5.41 -13.48 -17.88
C GLN A 37 -4.87 -12.18 -18.51
N HIS A 38 -4.61 -11.17 -17.67
CA HIS A 38 -4.22 -9.81 -18.09
C HIS A 38 -2.75 -9.46 -17.75
N ALA A 39 -1.96 -10.42 -17.24
CA ALA A 39 -0.59 -10.17 -16.84
C ALA A 39 0.38 -11.26 -17.30
N ASP A 40 1.66 -10.95 -17.36
CA ASP A 40 2.72 -11.94 -17.53
C ASP A 40 3.11 -12.58 -16.19
N ALA A 41 2.83 -11.90 -15.08
CA ALA A 41 2.96 -12.41 -13.72
C ALA A 41 1.97 -11.72 -12.79
N ILE A 42 1.56 -12.43 -11.73
CA ILE A 42 0.75 -11.86 -10.66
C ILE A 42 1.44 -11.99 -9.31
N VAL A 43 1.20 -10.99 -8.45
CA VAL A 43 1.69 -10.96 -7.06
C VAL A 43 0.49 -11.06 -6.11
N ILE A 44 0.50 -12.07 -5.26
CA ILE A 44 -0.58 -12.41 -4.33
C ILE A 44 -0.10 -12.13 -2.89
N GLY A 45 -0.85 -11.33 -2.16
CA GLY A 45 -0.52 -10.89 -0.80
C GLY A 45 0.40 -9.69 -0.78
N GLU A 46 1.32 -9.64 0.20
CA GLU A 46 2.21 -8.50 0.40
C GLU A 46 3.29 -8.41 -0.67
N GLY A 47 3.22 -7.33 -1.44
CA GLY A 47 4.12 -7.09 -2.56
C GLY A 47 5.55 -6.86 -2.12
N GLU A 48 5.78 -6.21 -0.99
CA GLU A 48 7.12 -5.92 -0.48
C GLU A 48 7.93 -7.18 -0.23
N VAL A 49 7.28 -8.27 0.15
CA VAL A 49 7.93 -9.57 0.41
C VAL A 49 8.33 -10.28 -0.88
N THR A 50 7.55 -10.13 -1.94
CA THR A 50 7.72 -10.89 -3.20
C THR A 50 8.39 -10.07 -4.30
N TRP A 51 8.31 -8.75 -4.27
CA TRP A 51 8.83 -7.89 -5.33
C TRP A 51 10.32 -8.06 -5.65
N PRO A 52 11.22 -8.25 -4.65
CA PRO A 52 12.63 -8.57 -4.94
C PRO A 52 12.81 -9.82 -5.79
N GLU A 53 12.00 -10.86 -5.55
CA GLU A 53 12.03 -12.11 -6.33
C GLU A 53 11.55 -11.86 -7.77
N VAL A 54 10.44 -11.12 -7.92
CA VAL A 54 9.91 -10.73 -9.25
C VAL A 54 10.96 -10.02 -10.07
N VAL A 55 11.63 -9.02 -9.48
CA VAL A 55 12.66 -8.22 -10.18
C VAL A 55 13.87 -9.08 -10.53
N ALA A 56 14.30 -9.96 -9.63
CA ALA A 56 15.43 -10.86 -9.88
C ALA A 56 15.14 -11.83 -11.03
N ASP A 57 13.95 -12.42 -11.03
CA ASP A 57 13.55 -13.39 -12.06
C ASP A 57 13.30 -12.70 -13.41
N LEU A 58 12.72 -11.51 -13.41
CA LEU A 58 12.58 -10.71 -14.63
C LEU A 58 13.94 -10.41 -15.27
N ARG A 59 14.92 -9.98 -14.47
CA ARG A 59 16.28 -9.70 -14.94
C ARG A 59 16.99 -10.95 -15.48
N ALA A 60 16.68 -12.10 -14.90
CA ALA A 60 17.25 -13.37 -15.32
C ALA A 60 16.49 -14.04 -16.49
N GLY A 61 15.43 -13.40 -17.00
CA GLY A 61 14.62 -13.93 -18.10
C GLY A 61 13.78 -15.15 -17.73
N ARG A 62 13.52 -15.40 -16.43
CA ARG A 62 12.75 -16.55 -15.93
C ARG A 62 11.54 -16.12 -15.09
N LEU A 63 10.88 -15.04 -15.49
CA LEU A 63 9.67 -14.57 -14.81
C LEU A 63 8.65 -15.70 -14.67
N GLN A 64 8.15 -15.93 -13.44
CA GLN A 64 7.13 -16.91 -13.15
C GLN A 64 5.75 -16.28 -13.28
N ASP A 65 4.73 -17.11 -13.54
CA ASP A 65 3.34 -16.63 -13.70
C ASP A 65 2.77 -16.09 -12.37
N ARG A 66 3.24 -16.63 -11.21
CA ARG A 66 2.70 -16.30 -9.90
C ARG A 66 3.79 -16.20 -8.84
N TYR A 67 3.69 -15.15 -8.04
CA TYR A 67 4.48 -14.94 -6.82
C TYR A 67 3.51 -14.75 -5.65
N ALA A 68 3.71 -15.47 -4.57
CA ALA A 68 2.84 -15.40 -3.40
C ALA A 68 3.65 -15.20 -2.13
N ALA A 69 3.17 -14.33 -1.26
CA ALA A 69 3.79 -14.10 0.05
C ALA A 69 3.73 -15.34 0.95
N ASN A 70 2.72 -16.21 0.76
CA ASN A 70 2.56 -17.49 1.49
C ASN A 70 2.60 -17.33 3.01
N GLY A 71 1.94 -16.30 3.54
CA GLY A 71 1.92 -15.99 4.96
C GLY A 71 3.20 -15.30 5.49
N ARG A 72 4.17 -14.99 4.64
CA ARG A 72 5.28 -14.10 5.00
C ARG A 72 4.73 -12.69 5.18
N GLU A 73 5.14 -12.04 6.24
CA GLU A 73 4.73 -10.69 6.60
C GLU A 73 5.87 -9.70 6.38
N PHE A 74 5.51 -8.50 6.00
CA PHE A 74 6.45 -7.41 5.86
C PHE A 74 6.47 -6.56 7.13
N ASP A 75 7.65 -6.34 7.69
CA ASP A 75 7.81 -5.40 8.81
C ASP A 75 7.72 -3.96 8.29
N LEU A 76 6.71 -3.22 8.72
CA LEU A 76 6.53 -1.82 8.32
C LEU A 76 7.68 -0.90 8.77
N ALA A 77 8.49 -1.33 9.73
CA ALA A 77 9.71 -0.63 10.11
C ALA A 77 10.75 -0.61 8.97
N GLU A 78 10.72 -1.61 8.09
CA GLU A 78 11.61 -1.73 6.94
C GLU A 78 11.09 -1.04 5.68
N SER A 79 9.89 -0.41 5.75
CA SER A 79 9.33 0.30 4.59
C SER A 79 10.31 1.34 4.06
N PRO A 80 10.65 1.30 2.77
CA PRO A 80 11.49 2.34 2.20
C PRO A 80 10.76 3.69 2.21
N MET A 81 11.52 4.77 2.25
CA MET A 81 10.95 6.11 2.04
C MET A 81 10.31 6.17 0.65
N PRO A 82 9.01 6.50 0.54
CA PRO A 82 8.38 6.65 -0.76
C PRO A 82 9.04 7.76 -1.57
N ARG A 83 9.12 7.57 -2.87
CA ARG A 83 9.72 8.54 -3.80
C ARG A 83 8.73 9.67 -4.10
N PHE A 84 8.36 10.44 -3.08
CA PHE A 84 7.48 11.62 -3.20
C PHE A 84 8.04 12.66 -4.17
N ASP A 85 9.37 12.70 -4.32
CA ASP A 85 10.08 13.57 -5.25
C ASP A 85 9.78 13.28 -6.74
N LEU A 86 9.23 12.13 -7.06
CA LEU A 86 8.78 11.78 -8.41
C LEU A 86 7.35 12.22 -8.73
N LEU A 87 6.63 12.75 -7.74
CA LEU A 87 5.24 13.19 -7.92
C LEU A 87 5.18 14.61 -8.47
N GLU A 88 4.26 14.84 -9.39
CA GLU A 88 3.84 16.18 -9.80
C GLU A 88 2.88 16.72 -8.72
N ILE A 89 3.43 17.26 -7.62
CA ILE A 89 2.70 17.61 -6.39
C ILE A 89 1.45 18.46 -6.67
N ASP A 90 1.51 19.38 -7.62
CA ASP A 90 0.40 20.28 -7.97
C ASP A 90 -0.83 19.55 -8.54
N ARG A 91 -0.68 18.28 -8.92
CA ARG A 91 -1.79 17.45 -9.37
C ARG A 91 -2.51 16.71 -8.25
N TYR A 92 -2.00 16.80 -7.02
CA TYR A 92 -2.55 16.09 -5.88
C TYR A 92 -3.22 17.05 -4.92
N ASN A 93 -4.43 16.71 -4.48
CA ASN A 93 -5.13 17.45 -3.43
C ASN A 93 -4.71 16.97 -2.03
N ARG A 94 -4.06 15.83 -1.92
CA ARG A 94 -3.51 15.22 -0.70
C ARG A 94 -2.47 14.16 -1.05
N LEU A 95 -1.62 13.82 -0.09
CA LEU A 95 -0.73 12.66 -0.16
C LEU A 95 -1.04 11.69 0.98
N THR A 96 -0.80 10.42 0.74
CA THR A 96 -1.09 9.36 1.71
C THR A 96 0.17 8.95 2.47
N VAL A 97 -0.01 8.70 3.77
CA VAL A 97 1.00 8.09 4.65
C VAL A 97 0.34 6.93 5.37
N GLN A 98 0.95 5.75 5.33
CA GLN A 98 0.48 4.60 6.08
C GLN A 98 1.08 4.63 7.48
N THR A 99 0.25 4.49 8.53
CA THR A 99 0.71 4.41 9.92
C THR A 99 0.60 3.00 10.50
N GLN A 100 -0.23 2.18 9.90
CA GLN A 100 -0.44 0.78 10.27
C GLN A 100 -1.02 0.02 9.08
N ARG A 101 -1.03 -1.30 9.15
CA ARG A 101 -1.61 -2.17 8.13
C ARG A 101 -2.51 -3.21 8.78
N GLY A 102 -3.67 -3.44 8.14
CA GLY A 102 -4.68 -4.35 8.65
C GLY A 102 -5.52 -3.77 9.78
N CYS A 103 -6.48 -4.57 10.21
CA CYS A 103 -7.38 -4.22 11.31
C CYS A 103 -7.66 -5.49 12.12
N PRO A 104 -7.63 -5.43 13.47
CA PRO A 104 -7.90 -6.59 14.31
C PRO A 104 -9.39 -6.99 14.35
N TRP A 105 -10.28 -6.12 13.86
CA TRP A 105 -11.71 -6.40 13.81
C TRP A 105 -12.06 -7.29 12.61
N ARG A 106 -13.09 -8.11 12.78
CA ARG A 106 -13.61 -9.02 11.75
C ARG A 106 -15.04 -8.64 11.37
N CYS A 107 -15.20 -7.42 10.85
CA CYS A 107 -16.49 -6.94 10.41
C CYS A 107 -16.99 -7.73 9.19
N GLU A 108 -18.22 -8.19 9.20
CA GLU A 108 -18.80 -9.08 8.16
C GLU A 108 -18.76 -8.48 6.75
N PHE A 109 -18.86 -7.17 6.64
CA PHE A 109 -18.84 -6.44 5.37
C PHE A 109 -17.42 -6.11 4.87
N CYS A 110 -16.40 -6.20 5.72
CA CYS A 110 -15.05 -5.72 5.40
C CYS A 110 -14.19 -6.81 4.77
N ALA A 111 -13.84 -6.64 3.50
CA ALA A 111 -13.00 -7.59 2.80
C ALA A 111 -11.52 -7.50 3.20
N SER A 112 -11.01 -6.31 3.52
CA SER A 112 -9.59 -6.11 3.87
C SER A 112 -9.22 -6.81 5.17
N SER A 113 -10.01 -6.67 6.23
CA SER A 113 -9.73 -7.25 7.53
C SER A 113 -9.88 -8.78 7.59
N ILE A 114 -10.67 -9.38 6.68
CA ILE A 114 -10.99 -10.82 6.73
C ILE A 114 -10.04 -11.66 5.86
N ARG A 115 -9.59 -11.12 4.73
CA ARG A 115 -8.96 -11.93 3.68
C ARG A 115 -7.61 -11.44 3.19
N MET A 116 -7.31 -10.16 3.33
CA MET A 116 -6.24 -9.53 2.58
C MET A 116 -5.05 -9.15 3.45
N THR A 117 -5.30 -8.86 4.70
CA THR A 117 -4.28 -8.47 5.69
C THR A 117 -4.55 -9.24 6.99
N PRO A 118 -4.14 -10.50 7.09
CA PRO A 118 -4.46 -11.35 8.25
C PRO A 118 -3.85 -10.83 9.56
N MET A 119 -2.84 -9.99 9.47
CA MET A 119 -2.13 -9.44 10.62
C MET A 119 -2.33 -7.94 10.73
N TYR A 120 -2.37 -7.48 11.97
CA TYR A 120 -2.38 -6.07 12.30
C TYR A 120 -0.97 -5.64 12.72
N THR A 121 -0.35 -4.77 11.96
CA THR A 121 1.00 -4.29 12.17
C THR A 121 1.05 -2.78 12.26
N LEU A 122 1.95 -2.27 13.09
CA LEU A 122 2.16 -0.84 13.31
C LEU A 122 3.46 -0.39 12.64
N LYS A 123 3.42 0.77 12.00
CA LYS A 123 4.62 1.44 11.53
C LYS A 123 5.22 2.24 12.69
N PRO A 124 6.54 2.20 12.91
CA PRO A 124 7.19 3.01 13.94
C PRO A 124 6.90 4.50 13.72
N GLU A 125 6.66 5.21 14.82
CA GLU A 125 6.27 6.63 14.79
C GLU A 125 7.30 7.51 14.09
N ASP A 126 8.59 7.27 14.36
CA ASP A 126 9.71 8.00 13.74
C ASP A 126 9.71 7.85 12.19
N ARG A 127 9.30 6.68 11.70
CA ARG A 127 9.17 6.43 10.25
C ARG A 127 8.00 7.22 9.65
N VAL A 128 6.87 7.25 10.35
CA VAL A 128 5.71 8.05 9.94
C VAL A 128 6.08 9.54 9.89
N ILE A 129 6.72 10.04 10.93
CA ILE A 129 7.15 11.44 11.01
C ILE A 129 8.20 11.78 9.94
N ALA A 130 9.11 10.85 9.64
CA ALA A 130 10.09 11.04 8.57
C ALA A 130 9.40 11.21 7.20
N GLU A 131 8.37 10.42 6.89
CA GLU A 131 7.59 10.56 5.65
C GLU A 131 6.83 11.90 5.61
N ILE A 132 6.21 12.29 6.71
CA ILE A 132 5.53 13.60 6.81
C ILE A 132 6.51 14.74 6.55
N ARG A 133 7.70 14.69 7.13
CA ARG A 133 8.73 15.72 6.92
C ARG A 133 9.24 15.76 5.49
N GLU A 134 9.40 14.61 4.86
CA GLU A 134 9.77 14.57 3.44
C GLU A 134 8.67 15.16 2.56
N ILE A 135 7.40 14.86 2.83
CA ILE A 135 6.28 15.50 2.13
C ILE A 135 6.29 17.02 2.34
N LYS A 136 6.51 17.50 3.57
CA LYS A 136 6.59 18.94 3.89
C LYS A 136 7.73 19.64 3.16
N ARG A 137 8.85 18.96 2.93
CA ARG A 137 9.97 19.49 2.15
C ARG A 137 9.57 19.79 0.71
N LEU A 138 8.69 18.97 0.13
CA LEU A 138 8.21 19.10 -1.25
C LEU A 138 6.95 19.96 -1.36
N TRP A 139 6.12 19.92 -0.31
CA TRP A 139 4.86 20.63 -0.24
C TRP A 139 4.72 21.30 1.14
N PRO A 140 5.03 22.63 1.27
CA PRO A 140 5.15 23.29 2.58
C PRO A 140 3.90 23.27 3.46
N ALA A 141 2.71 23.18 2.85
CA ALA A 141 1.42 23.14 3.58
C ALA A 141 0.59 21.92 3.11
N PRO A 142 1.06 20.68 3.37
CA PRO A 142 0.42 19.50 2.83
C PRO A 142 -0.93 19.21 3.49
N PHE A 143 -1.78 18.52 2.73
CA PHE A 143 -2.92 17.81 3.27
C PHE A 143 -2.60 16.31 3.21
N ILE A 144 -2.59 15.65 4.36
CA ILE A 144 -2.19 14.23 4.48
C ILE A 144 -3.39 13.37 4.82
N GLU A 145 -3.49 12.25 4.14
CA GLU A 145 -4.42 11.16 4.46
C GLU A 145 -3.63 10.03 5.14
N PHE A 146 -4.02 9.64 6.35
CA PHE A 146 -3.53 8.38 6.89
C PHE A 146 -4.31 7.24 6.25
N ALA A 147 -3.64 6.50 5.37
CA ALA A 147 -4.23 5.46 4.53
C ALA A 147 -4.30 4.11 5.27
N ASP A 148 -4.92 4.12 6.43
CA ASP A 148 -5.07 2.96 7.30
C ASP A 148 -6.49 2.38 7.20
N ASP A 149 -6.66 1.09 7.45
CA ASP A 149 -7.99 0.47 7.51
C ASP A 149 -8.81 0.98 8.72
N ASN A 150 -8.15 1.33 9.83
CA ASN A 150 -8.75 1.89 11.04
C ASN A 150 -7.66 2.48 11.94
N THR A 151 -7.41 3.77 11.84
CA THR A 151 -6.26 4.43 12.47
C THR A 151 -6.29 4.39 14.00
N PHE A 152 -7.46 4.43 14.64
CA PHE A 152 -7.54 4.60 16.09
C PHE A 152 -7.85 3.31 16.85
N VAL A 153 -7.78 2.17 16.22
CA VAL A 153 -8.05 0.87 16.83
C VAL A 153 -7.09 0.54 17.98
N ASN A 154 -5.83 0.95 17.90
CA ASN A 154 -4.87 0.85 18.99
C ASN A 154 -4.72 2.19 19.72
N ARG A 155 -5.48 2.38 20.79
CA ARG A 155 -5.54 3.64 21.54
C ARG A 155 -4.20 4.15 22.05
N ARG A 156 -3.27 3.25 22.42
CA ARG A 156 -1.95 3.67 22.89
C ARG A 156 -1.13 4.24 21.74
N HIS A 157 -0.96 3.47 20.69
CA HIS A 157 -0.24 3.89 19.48
C HIS A 157 -0.84 5.18 18.89
N SER A 158 -2.17 5.24 18.79
CA SER A 158 -2.85 6.41 18.25
C SER A 158 -2.57 7.68 19.03
N LYS A 159 -2.52 7.60 20.38
CA LYS A 159 -2.19 8.76 21.22
C LYS A 159 -0.74 9.21 21.05
N GLU A 160 0.18 8.27 20.92
CA GLU A 160 1.60 8.55 20.67
C GLU A 160 1.76 9.22 19.31
N LEU A 161 1.19 8.63 18.26
CA LEU A 161 1.19 9.16 16.90
C LEU A 161 0.58 10.57 16.83
N LEU A 162 -0.59 10.79 17.43
CA LEU A 162 -1.25 12.10 17.41
C LEU A 162 -0.43 13.19 18.09
N ARG A 163 0.29 12.87 19.18
CA ARG A 163 1.19 13.83 19.81
C ARG A 163 2.36 14.22 18.91
N ALA A 164 2.96 13.23 18.23
CA ALA A 164 4.04 13.48 17.30
C ALA A 164 3.56 14.31 16.09
N VAL A 165 2.43 13.94 15.49
CA VAL A 165 1.82 14.64 14.35
C VAL A 165 1.42 16.08 14.71
N ALA A 166 0.94 16.31 15.93
CA ALA A 166 0.60 17.67 16.39
C ALA A 166 1.80 18.64 16.33
N GLY A 167 3.01 18.12 16.58
CA GLY A 167 4.25 18.89 16.46
C GLY A 167 4.63 19.25 15.02
N GLU A 168 4.08 18.57 14.03
CA GLU A 168 4.40 18.79 12.62
C GLU A 168 3.60 19.91 11.96
N GLY A 169 2.49 20.37 12.55
CA GLY A 169 1.70 21.49 12.03
C GLY A 169 1.04 21.24 10.67
N ILE A 170 0.67 19.98 10.38
CA ILE A 170 0.01 19.58 9.15
C ILE A 170 -1.52 19.57 9.28
N ARG A 171 -2.22 19.61 8.16
CA ARG A 171 -3.63 19.22 8.05
C ARG A 171 -3.69 17.76 7.62
N TRP A 172 -4.57 17.01 8.25
CA TRP A 172 -4.73 15.59 7.92
C TRP A 172 -6.17 15.11 8.16
N PHE A 173 -6.49 13.95 7.58
CA PHE A 173 -7.68 13.19 7.90
C PHE A 173 -7.38 11.70 7.85
N THR A 174 -8.29 10.90 8.37
CA THR A 174 -8.21 9.44 8.37
C THR A 174 -9.58 8.80 8.48
N GLU A 175 -9.63 7.50 8.24
CA GLU A 175 -10.79 6.67 8.50
C GLU A 175 -10.61 5.91 9.82
N THR A 176 -11.70 5.78 10.59
CA THR A 176 -11.73 5.04 11.85
C THR A 176 -13.14 4.61 12.18
N ASP A 177 -13.29 3.63 13.07
CA ASP A 177 -14.57 3.32 13.68
C ASP A 177 -14.99 4.39 14.71
N GLY A 178 -16.24 4.31 15.17
CA GLY A 178 -16.80 5.21 16.18
C GLY A 178 -16.71 4.68 17.61
N ALA A 179 -15.88 3.65 17.88
CA ALA A 179 -15.85 2.99 19.19
C ALA A 179 -14.86 3.63 20.18
#